data_cd8763b6f6940f3f485d3503d1dade30
#
_entry.id   cd8763b6f6940f3f485d3503d1dade30
#
_cell.length_a   1.000
_cell.length_b   1.000
_cell.length_c   1.000
_cell.angle_alpha   90.00
_cell.angle_beta   90.00
_cell.angle_gamma   90.00
#
_symmetry.space_group_name_H-M   'P 1'
#
loop_
_entity.id
_entity.type
_entity.pdbx_description
1 polymer ?
#
loop_
_entity_poly.entity_id
_entity_poly.type
_entity_poly.pdbx_seq_one_letter_code
_entity_poly.pdbx_strand_id
1 'polypeptide(L)'
;MKRQPTRERIYVCHTFYHVYVAFLKELNLPVEQRGKATLVLSHMSIQFGDLKSRVIGCGIFEAVVDFDEKKPDFFPELAKYKKPGCHPAKALYNRIRYTKRLAELEAPFIPVDFREYKKIYVFCDSDPIGYYLNQNRIYYHALEDGLNCLWFFDTARYDNRGMFGLKTFLSKKLNLIFIQNGYGKYCLDMEVNDISQIKCPCPYYIQQSRNELVAHLTKEDKELLLSVFVKDIEALKTALNQEGETLLVLTEPVCELPVREQIFRDIINQYGTNRTVIMKPHPRDVIPYRELFPDYLVMDASVPMEMLNFFEKKFSLVVSVLTNTEGIQFAEKIKMLGADFLDAYEEPAIHRQNEQI
;
A
#
# COMPACT_ATOMS: atom_id res chain seq x y z
N MET A 1 -32.30 19.70 1.55
CA MET A 1 -32.14 18.69 2.61
C MET A 1 -30.85 17.93 2.34
N LYS A 2 -29.92 17.82 3.33
CA LYS A 2 -28.76 16.94 3.19
C LYS A 2 -29.30 15.51 3.21
N ARG A 3 -29.07 14.74 2.16
CA ARG A 3 -29.35 13.29 2.15
C ARG A 3 -28.62 12.66 3.34
N GLN A 4 -29.29 11.89 4.16
CA GLN A 4 -28.63 11.10 5.20
C GLN A 4 -27.92 9.91 4.54
N PRO A 5 -26.70 9.56 5.00
CA PRO A 5 -26.01 8.39 4.52
C PRO A 5 -26.86 7.12 4.74
N THR A 6 -26.97 6.29 3.72
CA THR A 6 -27.75 5.03 3.76
C THR A 6 -26.88 3.80 3.86
N ARG A 7 -25.59 3.91 3.51
CA ARG A 7 -24.60 2.84 3.53
C ARG A 7 -23.62 3.03 4.69
N GLU A 8 -23.06 1.93 5.17
CA GLU A 8 -22.22 1.98 6.38
C GLU A 8 -20.80 2.46 6.10
N ARG A 9 -20.06 1.73 5.27
CA ARG A 9 -18.61 1.94 5.07
C ARG A 9 -18.20 1.80 3.63
N ILE A 10 -17.11 2.51 3.26
CA ILE A 10 -16.43 2.35 1.98
C ILE A 10 -14.93 2.46 2.18
N TYR A 11 -14.18 1.61 1.48
CA TYR A 11 -12.71 1.59 1.45
C TYR A 11 -12.23 1.85 0.03
N VAL A 12 -11.34 2.83 -0.17
CA VAL A 12 -10.67 3.07 -1.46
C VAL A 12 -9.26 2.51 -1.36
N CYS A 13 -8.98 1.48 -2.15
CA CYS A 13 -7.75 0.70 -2.10
C CYS A 13 -6.96 0.83 -3.40
N HIS A 14 -5.65 1.06 -3.31
CA HIS A 14 -4.73 1.23 -4.44
C HIS A 14 -3.73 0.07 -4.59
N THR A 15 -3.64 -0.82 -3.58
CA THR A 15 -2.73 -1.96 -3.56
C THR A 15 -3.39 -3.19 -2.97
N PHE A 16 -2.78 -4.37 -3.17
CA PHE A 16 -3.22 -5.62 -2.53
C PHE A 16 -3.15 -5.54 -1.00
N TYR A 17 -2.13 -4.83 -0.46
CA TYR A 17 -2.00 -4.58 0.97
C TYR A 17 -3.16 -3.75 1.52
N HIS A 18 -3.63 -2.74 0.79
CA HIS A 18 -4.80 -1.95 1.21
C HIS A 18 -6.06 -2.80 1.30
N VAL A 19 -6.26 -3.71 0.33
CA VAL A 19 -7.38 -4.65 0.38
C VAL A 19 -7.27 -5.55 1.60
N TYR A 20 -6.07 -6.07 1.89
CA TYR A 20 -5.83 -6.86 3.09
C TYR A 20 -6.18 -6.09 4.39
N VAL A 21 -5.73 -4.85 4.52
CA VAL A 21 -6.06 -4.02 5.69
C VAL A 21 -7.57 -3.75 5.79
N ALA A 22 -8.26 -3.54 4.65
CA ALA A 22 -9.72 -3.40 4.64
C ALA A 22 -10.42 -4.68 5.16
N PHE A 23 -9.92 -5.86 4.77
CA PHE A 23 -10.39 -7.14 5.33
C PHE A 23 -10.15 -7.23 6.84
N LEU A 24 -8.96 -6.89 7.31
CA LEU A 24 -8.67 -6.89 8.75
C LEU A 24 -9.67 -6.03 9.52
N LYS A 25 -9.99 -4.84 9.00
CA LYS A 25 -10.96 -3.95 9.65
C LYS A 25 -12.36 -4.52 9.66
N GLU A 26 -12.84 -5.11 8.57
CA GLU A 26 -14.18 -5.70 8.50
C GLU A 26 -14.29 -6.97 9.35
N LEU A 27 -13.28 -7.84 9.35
CA LEU A 27 -13.26 -9.07 10.16
C LEU A 27 -13.16 -8.82 11.67
N ASN A 28 -12.67 -7.65 12.09
CA ASN A 28 -12.67 -7.24 13.50
C ASN A 28 -13.97 -6.59 13.96
N LEU A 29 -14.95 -6.42 13.08
CA LEU A 29 -16.27 -5.93 13.48
C LEU A 29 -17.13 -7.05 14.05
N PRO A 30 -18.11 -6.71 14.91
CA PRO A 30 -19.17 -7.64 15.29
C PRO A 30 -19.84 -8.25 14.05
N VAL A 31 -20.19 -9.55 14.13
CA VAL A 31 -20.71 -10.32 12.99
C VAL A 31 -21.89 -9.63 12.29
N GLU A 32 -22.79 -9.02 13.06
CA GLU A 32 -23.97 -8.30 12.56
C GLU A 32 -23.64 -7.01 11.80
N GLN A 33 -22.40 -6.52 11.90
CA GLN A 33 -21.90 -5.34 11.19
C GLN A 33 -21.05 -5.69 9.96
N ARG A 34 -20.60 -6.95 9.84
CA ARG A 34 -19.85 -7.42 8.67
C ARG A 34 -20.73 -7.43 7.42
N GLY A 35 -20.13 -7.46 6.24
CA GLY A 35 -20.83 -7.56 4.98
C GLY A 35 -21.59 -6.28 4.55
N LYS A 36 -21.33 -5.12 5.17
CA LYS A 36 -21.99 -3.84 4.90
C LYS A 36 -21.05 -2.76 4.38
N ALA A 37 -19.90 -3.17 3.88
CA ALA A 37 -18.91 -2.27 3.32
C ALA A 37 -18.84 -2.41 1.80
N THR A 38 -18.54 -1.30 1.12
CA THR A 38 -18.16 -1.27 -0.29
C THR A 38 -16.64 -1.20 -0.38
N LEU A 39 -16.03 -2.03 -1.24
CA LEU A 39 -14.61 -1.97 -1.58
C LEU A 39 -14.46 -1.32 -2.96
N VAL A 40 -13.64 -0.29 -3.05
CA VAL A 40 -13.29 0.38 -4.31
C VAL A 40 -11.83 0.05 -4.63
N LEU A 41 -11.60 -0.50 -5.82
CA LEU A 41 -10.30 -0.90 -6.33
C LEU A 41 -9.83 0.15 -7.34
N SER A 42 -8.91 1.04 -6.93
CA SER A 42 -8.30 2.03 -7.81
C SER A 42 -7.24 1.40 -8.70
N HIS A 43 -7.43 1.48 -10.01
CA HIS A 43 -6.51 0.95 -11.02
C HIS A 43 -5.38 1.92 -11.40
N MET A 44 -5.22 3.02 -10.67
CA MET A 44 -4.21 4.03 -10.97
C MET A 44 -2.78 3.50 -10.87
N SER A 45 -2.50 2.64 -9.92
CA SER A 45 -1.15 2.13 -9.62
C SER A 45 -0.92 0.69 -10.01
N ILE A 46 -1.93 -0.16 -9.87
CA ILE A 46 -1.86 -1.61 -10.15
C ILE A 46 -3.15 -2.12 -10.78
N GLN A 47 -3.05 -3.31 -11.40
CA GLN A 47 -4.22 -4.07 -11.84
C GLN A 47 -4.47 -5.20 -10.84
N PHE A 48 -5.69 -5.29 -10.32
CA PHE A 48 -6.06 -6.30 -9.31
C PHE A 48 -6.34 -7.69 -9.89
N GLY A 49 -6.42 -7.82 -11.22
CA GLY A 49 -6.64 -9.11 -11.89
C GLY A 49 -7.91 -9.80 -11.38
N ASP A 50 -7.79 -11.06 -11.03
CA ASP A 50 -8.88 -11.91 -10.54
C ASP A 50 -9.20 -11.71 -9.04
N LEU A 51 -8.46 -10.86 -8.31
CA LEU A 51 -8.72 -10.58 -6.89
C LEU A 51 -10.16 -10.09 -6.68
N LYS A 52 -10.67 -9.24 -7.58
CA LYS A 52 -12.04 -8.73 -7.50
C LYS A 52 -13.07 -9.87 -7.40
N SER A 53 -12.95 -10.89 -8.27
CA SER A 53 -13.86 -12.04 -8.27
C SER A 53 -13.77 -12.84 -6.98
N ARG A 54 -12.58 -13.03 -6.44
CA ARG A 54 -12.35 -13.75 -5.18
C ARG A 54 -12.89 -12.98 -3.98
N VAL A 55 -12.74 -11.65 -3.96
CA VAL A 55 -13.32 -10.79 -2.93
C VAL A 55 -14.84 -10.80 -2.99
N ILE A 56 -15.45 -10.75 -4.17
CA ILE A 56 -16.91 -10.88 -4.31
C ILE A 56 -17.36 -12.25 -3.77
N GLY A 57 -16.66 -13.33 -4.14
CA GLY A 57 -17.00 -14.70 -3.75
C GLY A 57 -16.95 -14.96 -2.25
N CYS A 58 -16.16 -14.20 -1.46
CA CYS A 58 -16.03 -14.40 -0.03
C CYS A 58 -17.15 -13.74 0.82
N GLY A 59 -17.92 -12.81 0.24
CA GLY A 59 -19.10 -12.20 0.91
C GLY A 59 -18.79 -11.22 2.05
N ILE A 60 -17.54 -10.81 2.25
CA ILE A 60 -17.14 -9.86 3.32
C ILE A 60 -17.50 -8.40 2.95
N PHE A 61 -17.67 -8.12 1.66
CA PHE A 61 -18.08 -6.81 1.17
C PHE A 61 -19.41 -6.89 0.47
N GLU A 62 -20.30 -5.90 0.71
CA GLU A 62 -21.62 -5.77 0.03
C GLU A 62 -21.44 -5.54 -1.47
N ALA A 63 -20.40 -4.79 -1.84
CA ALA A 63 -20.08 -4.47 -3.22
C ALA A 63 -18.57 -4.29 -3.43
N VAL A 64 -18.09 -4.62 -4.64
CA VAL A 64 -16.71 -4.36 -5.08
C VAL A 64 -16.78 -3.61 -6.40
N VAL A 65 -16.21 -2.41 -6.43
CA VAL A 65 -16.32 -1.45 -7.53
C VAL A 65 -14.93 -1.12 -8.07
N ASP A 66 -14.77 -1.14 -9.40
CA ASP A 66 -13.55 -0.65 -10.04
C ASP A 66 -13.57 0.88 -10.12
N PHE A 67 -12.41 1.48 -9.92
CA PHE A 67 -12.20 2.91 -10.04
C PHE A 67 -11.05 3.18 -11.01
N ASP A 68 -11.40 3.74 -12.17
CA ASP A 68 -10.44 4.18 -13.17
C ASP A 68 -9.89 5.57 -12.80
N GLU A 69 -9.27 5.64 -11.63
CA GLU A 69 -8.66 6.86 -11.09
C GLU A 69 -7.51 7.30 -11.99
N LYS A 70 -7.53 8.58 -12.39
CA LYS A 70 -6.56 9.11 -13.34
C LYS A 70 -5.38 9.77 -12.64
N LYS A 71 -4.16 9.41 -13.06
CA LYS A 71 -2.97 10.15 -12.61
C LYS A 71 -3.07 11.62 -13.04
N PRO A 72 -2.50 12.56 -12.25
CA PRO A 72 -2.53 13.99 -12.62
C PRO A 72 -1.94 14.29 -14.00
N ASP A 73 -1.04 13.44 -14.51
CA ASP A 73 -0.40 13.63 -15.83
C ASP A 73 -1.32 13.24 -16.99
N PHE A 74 -2.42 12.54 -16.72
CA PHE A 74 -3.48 12.31 -17.69
C PHE A 74 -4.16 13.62 -18.12
N PHE A 75 -4.07 14.67 -17.31
CA PHE A 75 -4.72 15.97 -17.53
C PHE A 75 -3.68 17.04 -17.95
N PRO A 76 -3.43 17.24 -19.26
CA PRO A 76 -2.39 18.16 -19.73
C PRO A 76 -2.62 19.61 -19.30
N GLU A 77 -3.87 20.03 -19.06
CA GLU A 77 -4.21 21.36 -18.58
C GLU A 77 -3.68 21.67 -17.17
N LEU A 78 -3.28 20.67 -16.38
CA LEU A 78 -2.66 20.86 -15.06
C LEU A 78 -1.22 21.33 -15.17
N ALA A 79 -0.53 21.08 -16.28
CA ALA A 79 0.88 21.42 -16.48
C ALA A 79 1.18 22.92 -16.24
N LYS A 80 0.25 23.81 -16.61
CA LYS A 80 0.39 25.25 -16.41
C LYS A 80 0.45 25.67 -14.93
N TYR A 81 -0.11 24.84 -14.03
CA TYR A 81 -0.11 25.09 -12.60
C TYR A 81 1.04 24.42 -11.86
N LYS A 82 1.72 23.42 -12.48
CA LYS A 82 2.90 22.75 -11.92
C LYS A 82 4.17 23.60 -12.04
N LYS A 83 4.20 24.59 -12.94
CA LYS A 83 5.36 25.46 -13.12
C LYS A 83 5.61 26.29 -11.87
N PRO A 84 6.84 26.27 -11.30
CA PRO A 84 7.18 27.12 -10.17
C PRO A 84 6.97 28.59 -10.58
N GLY A 85 6.19 29.32 -9.80
CA GLY A 85 6.02 30.77 -10.03
C GLY A 85 7.29 31.50 -9.60
N CYS A 86 7.74 32.47 -10.41
CA CYS A 86 8.85 33.37 -10.05
C CYS A 86 8.56 34.23 -8.80
N HIS A 87 7.31 34.24 -8.34
CA HIS A 87 6.85 35.05 -7.21
C HIS A 87 5.98 34.19 -6.28
N PRO A 88 6.13 34.28 -4.93
CA PRO A 88 5.39 33.47 -3.97
C PRO A 88 3.86 33.53 -4.11
N ALA A 89 3.32 34.71 -4.39
CA ALA A 89 1.88 34.89 -4.61
C ALA A 89 1.36 34.13 -5.84
N LYS A 90 2.15 34.09 -6.94
CA LYS A 90 1.82 33.33 -8.13
C LYS A 90 1.92 31.82 -7.88
N ALA A 91 2.93 31.38 -7.11
CA ALA A 91 3.07 29.97 -6.72
C ALA A 91 1.86 29.51 -5.89
N LEU A 92 1.43 30.31 -4.91
CA LEU A 92 0.23 30.01 -4.12
C LEU A 92 -1.04 30.00 -4.97
N TYR A 93 -1.22 30.98 -5.86
CA TYR A 93 -2.34 31.00 -6.80
C TYR A 93 -2.38 29.74 -7.68
N ASN A 94 -1.23 29.37 -8.27
CA ASN A 94 -1.12 28.17 -9.08
C ASN A 94 -1.51 26.92 -8.28
N ARG A 95 -1.05 26.80 -7.04
CA ARG A 95 -1.37 25.67 -6.17
C ARG A 95 -2.87 25.59 -5.82
N ILE A 96 -3.51 26.74 -5.53
CA ILE A 96 -4.95 26.80 -5.31
C ILE A 96 -5.70 26.34 -6.58
N ARG A 97 -5.29 26.82 -7.74
CA ARG A 97 -5.89 26.44 -9.01
C ARG A 97 -5.69 24.98 -9.35
N TYR A 98 -4.48 24.46 -9.10
CA TYR A 98 -4.16 23.04 -9.26
C TYR A 98 -5.08 22.17 -8.40
N THR A 99 -5.17 22.48 -7.09
CA THR A 99 -6.00 21.72 -6.14
C THR A 99 -7.46 21.63 -6.59
N LYS A 100 -8.06 22.76 -6.98
CA LYS A 100 -9.44 22.80 -7.46
C LYS A 100 -9.61 22.07 -8.79
N ARG A 101 -8.70 22.33 -9.73
CA ARG A 101 -8.84 21.81 -11.08
C ARG A 101 -8.64 20.29 -11.13
N LEU A 102 -7.70 19.75 -10.35
CA LEU A 102 -7.53 18.29 -10.26
C LEU A 102 -8.80 17.61 -9.74
N ALA A 103 -9.42 18.14 -8.68
CA ALA A 103 -10.67 17.61 -8.16
C ALA A 103 -11.84 17.68 -9.15
N GLU A 104 -11.93 18.77 -9.94
CA GLU A 104 -12.93 18.92 -10.99
C GLU A 104 -12.73 17.92 -12.14
N LEU A 105 -11.48 17.70 -12.54
CA LEU A 105 -11.12 16.78 -13.63
C LEU A 105 -11.30 15.31 -13.24
N GLU A 106 -11.09 14.98 -11.96
CA GLU A 106 -11.29 13.63 -11.46
C GLU A 106 -12.78 13.30 -11.25
N ALA A 107 -13.63 14.31 -11.02
CA ALA A 107 -15.04 14.10 -10.70
C ALA A 107 -15.82 13.17 -11.66
N PRO A 108 -15.62 13.20 -12.99
CA PRO A 108 -16.30 12.29 -13.92
C PRO A 108 -15.93 10.80 -13.77
N PHE A 109 -14.76 10.50 -13.17
CA PHE A 109 -14.26 9.14 -12.99
C PHE A 109 -14.65 8.52 -11.66
N ILE A 110 -15.20 9.32 -10.73
CA ILE A 110 -15.61 8.86 -9.40
C ILE A 110 -16.71 7.81 -9.53
N PRO A 111 -16.50 6.57 -9.04
CA PRO A 111 -17.40 5.45 -9.35
C PRO A 111 -18.65 5.39 -8.49
N VAL A 112 -18.72 6.15 -7.39
CA VAL A 112 -19.82 6.13 -6.41
C VAL A 112 -20.10 7.51 -5.82
N ASP A 113 -21.31 7.74 -5.31
CA ASP A 113 -21.56 8.93 -4.47
C ASP A 113 -21.07 8.66 -3.03
N PHE A 114 -19.91 9.17 -2.68
CA PHE A 114 -19.34 9.02 -1.34
C PHE A 114 -20.22 9.60 -0.22
N ARG A 115 -21.15 10.50 -0.51
CA ARG A 115 -22.10 11.05 0.48
C ARG A 115 -23.14 10.05 0.97
N GLU A 116 -23.27 8.92 0.29
CA GLU A 116 -24.14 7.83 0.72
C GLU A 116 -23.56 7.02 1.88
N TYR A 117 -22.27 7.18 2.20
CA TYR A 117 -21.56 6.39 3.20
C TYR A 117 -21.36 7.14 4.51
N LYS A 118 -21.58 6.44 5.63
CA LYS A 118 -21.35 6.98 6.98
C LYS A 118 -19.87 7.12 7.32
N LYS A 119 -19.04 6.16 6.87
CA LYS A 119 -17.59 6.14 7.08
C LYS A 119 -16.88 5.88 5.74
N ILE A 120 -15.92 6.72 5.44
CA ILE A 120 -15.13 6.65 4.22
C ILE A 120 -13.66 6.49 4.64
N TYR A 121 -13.02 5.44 4.17
CA TYR A 121 -11.62 5.13 4.41
C TYR A 121 -10.85 5.19 3.10
N VAL A 122 -9.76 5.96 3.07
CA VAL A 122 -8.97 6.19 1.86
C VAL A 122 -7.50 5.92 2.15
N PHE A 123 -6.94 4.95 1.46
CA PHE A 123 -5.49 4.78 1.38
C PHE A 123 -4.94 5.77 0.34
N CYS A 124 -3.72 6.28 0.57
CA CYS A 124 -3.08 7.23 -0.35
C CYS A 124 -3.95 8.45 -0.66
N ASP A 125 -4.38 9.19 0.37
CA ASP A 125 -5.14 10.42 0.17
C ASP A 125 -4.35 11.52 -0.58
N SER A 126 -3.04 11.30 -0.84
CA SER A 126 -2.22 12.08 -1.77
C SER A 126 -2.69 12.01 -3.23
N ASP A 127 -3.42 10.97 -3.59
CA ASP A 127 -3.94 10.70 -4.92
C ASP A 127 -5.17 11.57 -5.26
N PRO A 128 -5.61 11.64 -6.51
CA PRO A 128 -6.71 12.52 -6.95
C PRO A 128 -8.00 12.38 -6.14
N ILE A 129 -8.29 11.19 -5.62
CA ILE A 129 -9.44 10.96 -4.72
C ILE A 129 -9.40 11.86 -3.48
N GLY A 130 -8.24 12.07 -2.87
CA GLY A 130 -8.11 12.96 -1.70
C GLY A 130 -8.43 14.42 -2.05
N TYR A 131 -7.97 14.88 -3.21
CA TYR A 131 -8.34 16.21 -3.73
C TYR A 131 -9.84 16.33 -3.97
N TYR A 132 -10.45 15.30 -4.59
CA TYR A 132 -11.89 15.26 -4.85
C TYR A 132 -12.70 15.36 -3.56
N LEU A 133 -12.41 14.51 -2.57
CA LEU A 133 -13.14 14.48 -1.30
C LEU A 133 -13.03 15.81 -0.57
N ASN A 134 -11.84 16.39 -0.48
CA ASN A 134 -11.63 17.69 0.19
C ASN A 134 -12.35 18.83 -0.53
N GLN A 135 -12.27 18.94 -1.86
CA GLN A 135 -12.94 20.01 -2.59
C GLN A 135 -14.47 19.87 -2.55
N ASN A 136 -14.98 18.63 -2.51
CA ASN A 136 -16.42 18.36 -2.40
C ASN A 136 -16.94 18.37 -0.96
N ARG A 137 -16.09 18.68 0.03
CA ARG A 137 -16.44 18.78 1.46
C ARG A 137 -17.01 17.48 2.03
N ILE A 138 -16.40 16.36 1.63
CA ILE A 138 -16.75 15.01 2.07
C ILE A 138 -15.73 14.60 3.14
N TYR A 139 -16.22 14.26 4.33
CA TYR A 139 -15.36 13.81 5.42
C TYR A 139 -14.91 12.36 5.20
N TYR A 140 -13.64 12.08 5.49
CA TYR A 140 -13.04 10.77 5.37
C TYR A 140 -11.95 10.54 6.41
N HIS A 141 -11.59 9.27 6.62
CA HIS A 141 -10.43 8.83 7.36
C HIS A 141 -9.34 8.43 6.36
N ALA A 142 -8.13 8.95 6.53
CA ALA A 142 -6.99 8.46 5.76
C ALA A 142 -6.40 7.22 6.44
N LEU A 143 -5.81 6.32 5.65
CA LEU A 143 -5.05 5.17 6.13
C LEU A 143 -3.64 5.21 5.53
N GLU A 144 -2.65 4.78 6.30
CA GLU A 144 -1.28 4.71 5.80
C GLU A 144 -1.12 3.69 4.67
N ASP A 145 -0.28 4.03 3.69
CA ASP A 145 0.12 3.17 2.57
C ASP A 145 1.30 2.25 2.91
N GLY A 146 1.72 2.28 4.15
CA GLY A 146 2.90 1.61 4.67
C GLY A 146 3.80 2.58 5.44
N LEU A 147 4.59 2.07 6.37
CA LEU A 147 5.41 2.89 7.27
C LEU A 147 6.41 3.80 6.54
N ASN A 148 6.89 3.37 5.38
CA ASN A 148 7.88 4.16 4.63
C ASN A 148 7.37 5.56 4.24
N CYS A 149 6.07 5.73 4.00
CA CYS A 149 5.50 7.03 3.65
C CYS A 149 5.45 8.01 4.84
N LEU A 150 5.64 7.51 6.05
CA LEU A 150 5.60 8.30 7.29
C LEU A 150 6.95 8.34 8.01
N TRP A 151 7.68 7.22 7.98
CA TRP A 151 8.90 7.04 8.76
C TRP A 151 10.14 7.65 8.09
N PHE A 152 10.39 7.33 6.82
CA PHE A 152 11.58 7.84 6.14
C PHE A 152 11.40 9.28 5.67
N PHE A 153 10.22 9.65 5.24
CA PHE A 153 10.04 10.90 4.53
C PHE A 153 8.98 11.82 5.11
N ASP A 154 8.09 11.44 6.02
CA ASP A 154 6.89 12.25 6.23
C ASP A 154 6.49 12.96 4.91
N THR A 155 5.93 12.24 3.96
CA THR A 155 5.71 12.74 2.60
C THR A 155 4.94 14.04 2.56
N ALA A 156 4.04 14.26 3.54
CA ALA A 156 3.32 15.53 3.65
C ALA A 156 4.28 16.70 3.92
N ARG A 157 5.29 16.54 4.78
CA ARG A 157 6.28 17.58 5.05
C ARG A 157 7.29 17.73 3.93
N TYR A 158 7.75 16.62 3.36
CA TYR A 158 8.70 16.62 2.27
C TYR A 158 8.14 17.35 1.04
N ASP A 159 6.94 17.00 0.60
CA ASP A 159 6.28 17.63 -0.55
C ASP A 159 5.88 19.08 -0.30
N ASN A 160 5.76 19.46 0.96
CA ASN A 160 5.35 20.79 1.39
C ASN A 160 6.42 21.56 2.15
N ARG A 161 7.70 21.16 2.00
CA ARG A 161 8.85 21.85 2.61
C ARG A 161 8.83 23.37 2.31
N GLY A 162 9.39 24.13 3.23
CA GLY A 162 9.32 25.59 3.23
C GLY A 162 7.94 26.11 3.64
N MET A 163 7.89 26.82 4.77
CA MET A 163 6.68 27.39 5.36
C MET A 163 5.56 26.36 5.63
N PHE A 164 5.92 25.13 6.04
CA PHE A 164 4.97 24.04 6.25
C PHE A 164 3.80 24.43 7.14
N GLY A 165 4.05 25.14 8.25
CA GLY A 165 3.00 25.63 9.16
C GLY A 165 1.96 26.52 8.49
N LEU A 166 2.39 27.45 7.61
CA LEU A 166 1.47 28.28 6.84
C LEU A 166 0.68 27.43 5.82
N LYS A 167 1.35 26.52 5.13
CA LYS A 167 0.68 25.62 4.15
C LYS A 167 -0.37 24.74 4.83
N THR A 168 -0.07 24.18 6.01
CA THR A 168 -1.04 23.39 6.78
C THR A 168 -2.22 24.24 7.25
N PHE A 169 -2.00 25.48 7.66
CA PHE A 169 -3.09 26.41 7.96
C PHE A 169 -3.99 26.65 6.74
N LEU A 170 -3.40 26.89 5.56
CA LEU A 170 -4.14 27.10 4.31
C LEU A 170 -4.93 25.84 3.89
N SER A 171 -4.40 24.64 4.18
CA SER A 171 -5.07 23.37 3.92
C SER A 171 -6.16 23.08 4.96
N LYS A 172 -5.78 22.89 6.22
CA LYS A 172 -6.66 22.38 7.28
C LYS A 172 -7.74 23.39 7.71
N LYS A 173 -7.42 24.70 7.73
CA LYS A 173 -8.38 25.72 8.16
C LYS A 173 -9.16 26.33 6.99
N LEU A 174 -8.48 26.68 5.91
CA LEU A 174 -9.09 27.45 4.83
C LEU A 174 -9.52 26.60 3.61
N ASN A 175 -9.02 25.34 3.49
CA ASN A 175 -9.24 24.47 2.32
C ASN A 175 -8.88 25.15 0.97
N LEU A 176 -7.86 25.99 0.98
CA LEU A 176 -7.38 26.65 -0.23
C LEU A 176 -6.46 25.76 -1.06
N ILE A 177 -5.63 24.98 -0.37
CA ILE A 177 -4.76 23.98 -0.95
C ILE A 177 -5.03 22.64 -0.28
N PHE A 178 -4.55 21.56 -0.87
CA PHE A 178 -4.62 20.23 -0.27
C PHE A 178 -3.23 19.77 0.19
N ILE A 179 -3.16 19.16 1.38
CA ILE A 179 -2.01 18.43 1.92
C ILE A 179 -2.54 17.11 2.46
N GLN A 180 -1.90 16.03 2.06
CA GLN A 180 -2.20 14.64 2.43
C GLN A 180 -1.88 14.34 3.89
N ASN A 181 -2.09 13.07 4.28
CA ASN A 181 -1.68 12.49 5.57
C ASN A 181 -2.30 13.23 6.78
N GLY A 182 -3.61 13.40 6.79
CA GLY A 182 -4.33 14.03 7.90
C GLY A 182 -4.41 15.56 7.86
N TYR A 183 -3.63 16.23 7.00
CA TYR A 183 -3.61 17.70 6.92
C TYR A 183 -4.70 18.29 6.01
N GLY A 184 -5.49 17.49 5.30
CA GLY A 184 -6.66 17.96 4.55
C GLY A 184 -7.78 18.43 5.48
N LYS A 185 -8.54 19.47 5.08
CA LYS A 185 -9.61 20.04 5.93
C LYS A 185 -10.69 19.02 6.27
N TYR A 186 -11.04 18.17 5.32
CA TYR A 186 -12.10 17.17 5.46
C TYR A 186 -11.57 15.79 5.79
N CYS A 187 -10.25 15.61 5.92
CA CYS A 187 -9.65 14.45 6.55
C CYS A 187 -9.83 14.55 8.06
N LEU A 188 -10.59 13.62 8.66
CA LEU A 188 -10.87 13.59 10.10
C LEU A 188 -9.60 13.26 10.88
N ASP A 189 -8.98 12.15 10.49
CA ASP A 189 -7.77 11.59 11.07
C ASP A 189 -7.04 10.72 10.02
N MET A 190 -5.87 10.22 10.39
CA MET A 190 -5.14 9.22 9.63
C MET A 190 -4.78 8.06 10.55
N GLU A 191 -5.27 6.88 10.21
CA GLU A 191 -4.93 5.64 10.91
C GLU A 191 -3.54 5.17 10.50
N VAL A 192 -2.67 4.96 11.47
CA VAL A 192 -1.31 4.48 11.30
C VAL A 192 -1.07 3.23 12.14
N ASN A 193 -0.20 2.34 11.67
CA ASN A 193 0.11 1.09 12.34
C ASN A 193 0.78 1.31 13.70
N ASP A 194 1.81 2.17 13.72
CA ASP A 194 2.58 2.47 14.94
C ASP A 194 3.04 3.93 14.93
N ILE A 195 2.45 4.74 15.85
CA ILE A 195 2.81 6.15 16.00
C ILE A 195 4.23 6.31 16.57
N SER A 196 4.71 5.36 17.37
CA SER A 196 6.01 5.48 18.05
C SER A 196 7.19 5.53 17.09
N GLN A 197 7.02 4.98 15.88
CA GLN A 197 8.04 4.96 14.84
C GLN A 197 8.06 6.20 13.95
N ILE A 198 7.10 7.10 14.10
CA ILE A 198 6.95 8.27 13.23
C ILE A 198 7.85 9.42 13.73
N LYS A 199 8.86 9.81 12.93
CA LYS A 199 9.79 10.89 13.27
C LYS A 199 9.13 12.25 13.43
N CYS A 200 8.08 12.53 12.66
CA CYS A 200 7.39 13.81 12.64
C CYS A 200 5.89 13.59 12.89
N PRO A 201 5.45 13.30 14.12
CA PRO A 201 4.07 12.98 14.40
C PRO A 201 3.14 14.14 14.02
N CYS A 202 2.05 13.78 13.36
CA CYS A 202 0.94 14.68 13.07
C CYS A 202 -0.10 14.58 14.19
N PRO A 203 -0.68 15.70 14.66
CA PRO A 203 -1.69 15.66 15.73
C PRO A 203 -3.01 14.98 15.31
N TYR A 204 -3.15 14.62 14.04
CA TYR A 204 -4.33 13.93 13.49
C TYR A 204 -4.09 12.44 13.28
N TYR A 205 -2.93 11.91 13.65
CA TYR A 205 -2.66 10.48 13.55
C TYR A 205 -3.31 9.75 14.73
N ILE A 206 -3.93 8.61 14.43
CA ILE A 206 -4.45 7.66 15.41
C ILE A 206 -3.81 6.30 15.15
N GLN A 207 -3.49 5.59 16.23
CA GLN A 207 -2.88 4.27 16.12
C GLN A 207 -3.96 3.21 15.93
N GLN A 208 -3.75 2.35 14.92
CA GLN A 208 -4.51 1.14 14.70
C GLN A 208 -3.54 0.03 14.32
N SER A 209 -3.04 -0.67 15.33
CA SER A 209 -2.05 -1.74 15.13
C SER A 209 -2.60 -2.86 14.24
N ARG A 210 -1.87 -3.18 13.17
CA ARG A 210 -2.21 -4.30 12.29
C ARG A 210 -2.00 -5.64 12.99
N ASN A 211 -1.00 -5.71 13.88
CA ASN A 211 -0.76 -6.90 14.70
C ASN A 211 -1.91 -7.16 15.67
N GLU A 212 -2.50 -6.12 16.27
CA GLU A 212 -3.70 -6.27 17.11
C GLU A 212 -4.90 -6.77 16.30
N LEU A 213 -5.14 -6.19 15.10
CA LEU A 213 -6.21 -6.66 14.23
C LEU A 213 -6.01 -8.13 13.84
N VAL A 214 -4.79 -8.55 13.54
CA VAL A 214 -4.46 -9.95 13.23
C VAL A 214 -4.64 -10.87 14.43
N ALA A 215 -4.29 -10.41 15.65
CA ALA A 215 -4.40 -11.20 16.86
C ALA A 215 -5.86 -11.55 17.22
N HIS A 216 -6.81 -10.73 16.79
CA HIS A 216 -8.24 -10.98 17.03
C HIS A 216 -8.91 -11.87 15.97
N LEU A 217 -8.19 -12.22 14.87
CA LEU A 217 -8.75 -13.09 13.83
C LEU A 217 -8.93 -14.52 14.32
N THR A 218 -10.08 -15.10 14.03
CA THR A 218 -10.33 -16.54 14.22
C THR A 218 -9.54 -17.37 13.21
N LYS A 219 -9.55 -18.69 13.40
CA LYS A 219 -8.94 -19.61 12.40
C LYS A 219 -9.65 -19.51 11.07
N GLU A 220 -10.97 -19.44 11.08
CA GLU A 220 -11.82 -19.32 9.89
C GLU A 220 -11.56 -18.00 9.16
N ASP A 221 -11.36 -16.88 9.88
CA ASP A 221 -11.00 -15.59 9.30
C ASP A 221 -9.63 -15.67 8.57
N LYS A 222 -8.64 -16.36 9.15
CA LYS A 222 -7.32 -16.56 8.53
C LYS A 222 -7.39 -17.46 7.30
N GLU A 223 -8.16 -18.55 7.36
CA GLU A 223 -8.39 -19.43 6.21
C GLU A 223 -9.11 -18.71 5.08
N LEU A 224 -10.09 -17.87 5.39
CA LEU A 224 -10.76 -17.00 4.42
C LEU A 224 -9.75 -16.05 3.73
N LEU A 225 -8.91 -15.36 4.50
CA LEU A 225 -7.89 -14.47 3.95
C LEU A 225 -6.92 -15.23 3.04
N LEU A 226 -6.43 -16.40 3.47
CA LEU A 226 -5.59 -17.24 2.63
C LEU A 226 -6.28 -17.62 1.32
N SER A 227 -7.56 -18.00 1.35
CA SER A 227 -8.33 -18.37 0.16
C SER A 227 -8.52 -17.20 -0.82
N VAL A 228 -8.65 -15.98 -0.29
CA VAL A 228 -8.80 -14.77 -1.10
C VAL A 228 -7.49 -14.33 -1.72
N PHE A 229 -6.38 -14.35 -0.99
CA PHE A 229 -5.13 -13.76 -1.44
C PHE A 229 -4.14 -14.74 -2.05
N VAL A 230 -4.14 -16.02 -1.65
CA VAL A 230 -3.16 -17.00 -2.10
C VAL A 230 -3.77 -17.97 -3.11
N LYS A 231 -3.43 -17.82 -4.40
CA LYS A 231 -3.96 -18.67 -5.49
C LYS A 231 -3.47 -20.11 -5.39
N ASP A 232 -2.18 -20.28 -5.14
CA ASP A 232 -1.50 -21.59 -5.19
C ASP A 232 -1.27 -22.12 -3.75
N ILE A 233 -2.31 -22.00 -2.88
CA ILE A 233 -2.20 -22.34 -1.46
C ILE A 233 -1.75 -23.79 -1.22
N GLU A 234 -2.24 -24.74 -2.00
CA GLU A 234 -1.90 -26.16 -1.85
C GLU A 234 -0.46 -26.47 -2.31
N ALA A 235 0.01 -25.79 -3.37
CA ALA A 235 1.40 -25.90 -3.79
C ALA A 235 2.35 -25.36 -2.71
N LEU A 236 2.00 -24.23 -2.11
CA LEU A 236 2.79 -23.63 -1.02
C LEU A 236 2.78 -24.52 0.24
N LYS A 237 1.62 -25.05 0.65
CA LYS A 237 1.52 -26.02 1.76
C LYS A 237 2.35 -27.27 1.50
N THR A 238 2.29 -27.81 0.28
CA THR A 238 3.09 -28.97 -0.12
C THR A 238 4.58 -28.69 0.00
N ALA A 239 5.04 -27.54 -0.54
CA ALA A 239 6.45 -27.16 -0.48
C ALA A 239 6.93 -26.96 0.98
N LEU A 240 6.11 -26.30 1.82
CA LEU A 240 6.43 -26.10 3.23
C LEU A 240 6.45 -27.43 4.01
N ASN A 241 5.62 -28.42 3.65
CA ASN A 241 5.52 -29.69 4.36
C ASN A 241 6.52 -30.75 3.91
N GLN A 242 7.34 -30.47 2.88
CA GLN A 242 8.45 -31.36 2.51
C GLN A 242 9.43 -31.54 3.67
N GLU A 243 10.09 -32.70 3.70
CA GLU A 243 11.19 -32.94 4.63
C GLU A 243 12.38 -32.04 4.29
N GLY A 244 13.05 -31.51 5.32
CA GLY A 244 14.20 -30.64 5.16
C GLY A 244 13.93 -29.17 5.43
N GLU A 245 14.95 -28.36 5.21
CA GLU A 245 14.90 -26.92 5.40
C GLU A 245 14.24 -26.22 4.21
N THR A 246 13.59 -25.09 4.46
CA THR A 246 12.94 -24.27 3.44
C THR A 246 13.61 -22.90 3.38
N LEU A 247 13.85 -22.40 2.17
CA LEU A 247 14.33 -21.05 1.89
C LEU A 247 13.23 -20.23 1.21
N LEU A 248 12.88 -19.09 1.76
CA LEU A 248 12.09 -18.09 1.06
C LEU A 248 13.01 -16.94 0.61
N VAL A 249 13.03 -16.65 -0.68
CA VAL A 249 13.72 -15.49 -1.27
C VAL A 249 12.67 -14.41 -1.54
N LEU A 250 12.79 -13.27 -0.85
CA LEU A 250 11.99 -12.08 -1.13
C LEU A 250 12.70 -11.28 -2.22
N THR A 251 12.06 -11.09 -3.37
CA THR A 251 12.65 -10.30 -4.44
C THR A 251 12.27 -8.83 -4.34
N GLU A 252 13.05 -7.99 -5.00
CA GLU A 252 12.87 -6.54 -4.97
C GLU A 252 13.26 -5.93 -6.32
N PRO A 253 12.65 -4.80 -6.71
CA PRO A 253 12.98 -4.10 -7.95
C PRO A 253 14.29 -3.26 -7.80
N VAL A 254 15.38 -3.92 -7.38
CA VAL A 254 16.72 -3.32 -7.28
C VAL A 254 17.48 -3.49 -8.59
N CYS A 255 18.41 -2.62 -8.87
CA CYS A 255 19.29 -2.66 -10.04
C CYS A 255 18.58 -2.81 -11.40
N GLU A 256 19.34 -2.85 -12.49
CA GLU A 256 18.84 -3.15 -13.83
C GLU A 256 18.45 -4.63 -13.97
N LEU A 257 17.52 -4.94 -14.90
CA LEU A 257 16.94 -6.28 -15.01
C LEU A 257 17.96 -7.42 -15.14
N PRO A 258 19.01 -7.36 -16.00
CA PRO A 258 19.98 -8.44 -16.11
C PRO A 258 20.79 -8.65 -14.82
N VAL A 259 21.14 -7.56 -14.14
CA VAL A 259 21.87 -7.57 -12.86
C VAL A 259 20.99 -8.15 -11.77
N ARG A 260 19.70 -7.79 -11.74
CA ARG A 260 18.72 -8.29 -10.78
C ARG A 260 18.53 -9.80 -10.90
N GLU A 261 18.43 -10.34 -12.11
CA GLU A 261 18.38 -11.78 -12.31
C GLU A 261 19.62 -12.48 -11.72
N GLN A 262 20.82 -11.93 -11.97
CA GLN A 262 22.07 -12.48 -11.44
C GLN A 262 22.09 -12.44 -9.90
N ILE A 263 21.64 -11.35 -9.29
CA ILE A 263 21.51 -11.20 -7.83
C ILE A 263 20.71 -12.36 -7.24
N PHE A 264 19.53 -12.66 -7.79
CA PHE A 264 18.69 -13.73 -7.24
C PHE A 264 19.23 -15.14 -7.54
N ARG A 265 19.93 -15.33 -8.66
CA ARG A 265 20.67 -16.59 -8.91
C ARG A 265 21.76 -16.81 -7.87
N ASP A 266 22.55 -15.79 -7.56
CA ASP A 266 23.63 -15.88 -6.58
C ASP A 266 23.09 -16.09 -5.15
N ILE A 267 21.99 -15.42 -4.78
CA ILE A 267 21.30 -15.67 -3.50
C ILE A 267 20.86 -17.14 -3.40
N ILE A 268 20.24 -17.67 -4.44
CA ILE A 268 19.79 -19.07 -4.44
C ILE A 268 20.98 -20.02 -4.39
N ASN A 269 22.03 -19.78 -5.15
CA ASN A 269 23.26 -20.60 -5.14
C ASN A 269 23.93 -20.62 -3.75
N GLN A 270 23.94 -19.46 -3.07
CA GLN A 270 24.60 -19.32 -1.77
C GLN A 270 23.74 -19.93 -0.63
N TYR A 271 22.43 -19.76 -0.67
CA TYR A 271 21.56 -20.11 0.47
C TYR A 271 20.62 -21.29 0.19
N GLY A 272 20.45 -21.71 -1.06
CA GLY A 272 19.47 -22.71 -1.46
C GLY A 272 19.95 -24.17 -1.40
N THR A 273 21.25 -24.41 -1.19
CA THR A 273 21.82 -25.78 -1.14
C THR A 273 21.13 -26.61 -0.07
N ASN A 274 20.61 -27.77 -0.45
CA ASN A 274 19.83 -28.71 0.38
C ASN A 274 18.55 -28.11 1.00
N ARG A 275 17.96 -27.09 0.37
CA ARG A 275 16.70 -26.47 0.81
C ARG A 275 15.65 -26.50 -0.29
N THR A 276 14.41 -26.64 0.10
CA THR A 276 13.29 -26.32 -0.79
C THR A 276 13.21 -24.81 -0.96
N VAL A 277 13.49 -24.32 -2.18
CA VAL A 277 13.53 -22.87 -2.48
C VAL A 277 12.14 -22.42 -2.95
N ILE A 278 11.68 -21.36 -2.33
CA ILE A 278 10.43 -20.65 -2.71
C ILE A 278 10.79 -19.19 -2.94
N MET A 279 10.28 -18.61 -4.02
CA MET A 279 10.48 -17.21 -4.35
C MET A 279 9.18 -16.44 -4.19
N LYS A 280 9.25 -15.27 -3.56
CA LYS A 280 8.13 -14.32 -3.44
C LYS A 280 8.49 -13.03 -4.16
N PRO A 281 8.01 -12.87 -5.41
CA PRO A 281 8.24 -11.66 -6.18
C PRO A 281 7.62 -10.42 -5.53
N HIS A 282 8.32 -9.29 -5.66
CA HIS A 282 7.77 -7.99 -5.28
C HIS A 282 6.68 -7.56 -6.28
N PRO A 283 5.55 -6.96 -5.84
CA PRO A 283 4.45 -6.60 -6.74
C PRO A 283 4.80 -5.63 -7.88
N ARG A 284 5.86 -4.83 -7.72
CA ARG A 284 6.34 -3.90 -8.75
C ARG A 284 7.46 -4.46 -9.61
N ASP A 285 7.89 -5.69 -9.36
CA ASP A 285 8.94 -6.31 -10.16
C ASP A 285 8.37 -6.82 -11.49
N VAL A 286 9.12 -6.61 -12.56
CA VAL A 286 8.72 -6.97 -13.93
C VAL A 286 9.45 -8.21 -14.47
N ILE A 287 10.34 -8.80 -13.66
CA ILE A 287 11.07 -10.01 -14.05
C ILE A 287 10.10 -11.20 -14.11
N PRO A 288 10.12 -12.00 -15.20
CA PRO A 288 9.31 -13.20 -15.32
C PRO A 288 9.93 -14.37 -14.52
N TYR A 289 9.90 -14.29 -13.21
CA TYR A 289 10.58 -15.25 -12.31
C TYR A 289 10.19 -16.71 -12.57
N ARG A 290 8.93 -17.00 -12.92
CA ARG A 290 8.48 -18.37 -13.21
C ARG A 290 9.18 -18.99 -14.43
N GLU A 291 9.56 -18.16 -15.41
CA GLU A 291 10.25 -18.59 -16.62
C GLU A 291 11.76 -18.75 -16.38
N LEU A 292 12.34 -17.82 -15.61
CA LEU A 292 13.78 -17.79 -15.33
C LEU A 292 14.22 -18.78 -14.24
N PHE A 293 13.30 -19.17 -13.37
CA PHE A 293 13.53 -20.06 -12.23
C PHE A 293 12.52 -21.21 -12.20
N PRO A 294 12.41 -22.02 -13.28
CA PRO A 294 11.36 -23.04 -13.42
C PRO A 294 11.47 -24.18 -12.40
N ASP A 295 12.66 -24.40 -11.82
CA ASP A 295 12.91 -25.46 -10.83
C ASP A 295 12.40 -25.09 -9.42
N TYR A 296 11.94 -23.85 -9.22
CA TYR A 296 11.52 -23.35 -7.91
C TYR A 296 10.05 -22.94 -7.89
N LEU A 297 9.44 -23.05 -6.72
CA LEU A 297 8.09 -22.53 -6.53
C LEU A 297 8.12 -21.00 -6.47
N VAL A 298 7.58 -20.35 -7.51
CA VAL A 298 7.45 -18.89 -7.57
C VAL A 298 6.01 -18.50 -7.24
N MET A 299 5.83 -17.82 -6.12
CA MET A 299 4.53 -17.31 -5.68
C MET A 299 4.01 -16.21 -6.61
N ASP A 300 2.70 -15.98 -6.57
CA ASP A 300 2.13 -14.81 -7.24
C ASP A 300 2.61 -13.52 -6.56
N ALA A 301 3.07 -12.56 -7.37
CA ALA A 301 3.57 -11.27 -6.86
C ALA A 301 2.50 -10.48 -6.09
N SER A 302 1.22 -10.69 -6.41
CA SER A 302 0.09 -9.99 -5.80
C SER A 302 -0.24 -10.42 -4.36
N VAL A 303 0.31 -11.55 -3.89
CA VAL A 303 0.09 -12.03 -2.52
C VAL A 303 0.74 -11.08 -1.53
N PRO A 304 0.01 -10.45 -0.59
CA PRO A 304 0.63 -9.70 0.50
C PRO A 304 1.53 -10.61 1.33
N MET A 305 2.72 -10.12 1.70
CA MET A 305 3.70 -10.90 2.47
C MET A 305 3.12 -11.35 3.83
N GLU A 306 2.26 -10.55 4.40
CA GLU A 306 1.58 -10.80 5.67
C GLU A 306 0.75 -12.09 5.67
N MET A 307 0.29 -12.54 4.50
CA MET A 307 -0.43 -13.82 4.36
C MET A 307 0.41 -15.01 4.80
N LEU A 308 1.72 -14.92 4.67
CA LEU A 308 2.63 -15.98 5.07
C LEU A 308 2.64 -16.22 6.59
N ASN A 309 2.27 -15.23 7.40
CA ASN A 309 2.12 -15.39 8.86
C ASN A 309 0.96 -16.32 9.27
N PHE A 310 0.07 -16.67 8.34
CA PHE A 310 -1.08 -17.54 8.61
C PHE A 310 -0.80 -19.02 8.34
N PHE A 311 0.38 -19.35 7.82
CA PHE A 311 0.81 -20.73 7.69
C PHE A 311 1.35 -21.26 9.01
N GLU A 312 1.00 -22.52 9.37
CA GLU A 312 1.45 -23.15 10.61
C GLU A 312 2.95 -23.43 10.60
N LYS A 313 3.48 -23.89 9.45
CA LYS A 313 4.91 -24.17 9.29
C LYS A 313 5.66 -22.91 8.81
N LYS A 314 6.74 -22.60 9.52
CA LYS A 314 7.61 -21.47 9.19
C LYS A 314 8.66 -21.86 8.16
N PHE A 315 9.14 -20.86 7.43
CA PHE A 315 10.36 -21.00 6.62
C PHE A 315 11.58 -21.10 7.53
N SER A 316 12.49 -22.04 7.24
CA SER A 316 13.73 -22.18 8.02
C SER A 316 14.64 -20.96 7.84
N LEU A 317 14.64 -20.38 6.64
CA LEU A 317 15.41 -19.18 6.31
C LEU A 317 14.61 -18.28 5.36
N VAL A 318 14.56 -17.00 5.66
CA VAL A 318 14.12 -15.95 4.73
C VAL A 318 15.31 -15.07 4.37
N VAL A 319 15.53 -14.86 3.08
CA VAL A 319 16.59 -13.96 2.58
C VAL A 319 15.95 -12.80 1.83
N SER A 320 16.38 -11.59 2.16
CA SER A 320 15.97 -10.34 1.54
C SER A 320 17.17 -9.43 1.35
N VAL A 321 17.13 -8.55 0.35
CA VAL A 321 18.17 -7.54 0.16
C VAL A 321 17.87 -6.30 1.00
N LEU A 322 16.74 -5.62 0.73
CA LEU A 322 16.36 -4.36 1.39
C LEU A 322 14.93 -4.36 1.95
N THR A 323 14.12 -5.42 1.69
CA THR A 323 12.72 -5.46 2.15
C THR A 323 12.65 -5.35 3.67
N ASN A 324 11.83 -4.46 4.17
CA ASN A 324 11.55 -4.40 5.61
C ASN A 324 10.98 -5.74 6.11
N THR A 325 11.66 -6.33 7.07
CA THR A 325 11.32 -7.62 7.66
C THR A 325 10.68 -7.50 9.04
N GLU A 326 10.37 -6.28 9.48
CA GLU A 326 9.63 -6.08 10.74
C GLU A 326 8.23 -6.69 10.64
N GLY A 327 7.84 -7.42 11.68
CA GLY A 327 6.55 -8.11 11.73
C GLY A 327 6.50 -9.46 10.99
N ILE A 328 7.58 -9.92 10.38
CA ILE A 328 7.68 -11.28 9.84
C ILE A 328 7.67 -12.30 11.00
N GLN A 329 6.65 -13.14 11.04
CA GLN A 329 6.51 -14.24 11.99
C GLN A 329 6.62 -15.63 11.33
N PHE A 330 6.62 -15.69 10.00
CA PHE A 330 6.67 -16.89 9.18
C PHE A 330 8.09 -17.43 8.96
N ALA A 331 9.10 -16.88 9.59
CA ALA A 331 10.50 -17.29 9.48
C ALA A 331 11.09 -17.71 10.81
N GLU A 332 11.94 -18.76 10.81
CA GLU A 332 12.78 -19.13 11.95
C GLU A 332 14.03 -18.24 11.99
N LYS A 333 14.61 -17.98 10.81
CA LYS A 333 15.77 -17.11 10.64
C LYS A 333 15.53 -16.13 9.50
N ILE A 334 16.02 -14.90 9.66
CA ILE A 334 15.97 -13.85 8.63
C ILE A 334 17.39 -13.39 8.34
N LYS A 335 17.77 -13.38 7.06
CA LYS A 335 19.03 -12.83 6.58
C LYS A 335 18.75 -11.61 5.72
N MET A 336 19.01 -10.44 6.27
CA MET A 336 19.07 -9.18 5.53
C MET A 336 20.48 -9.04 4.94
N LEU A 337 20.58 -8.83 3.63
CA LEU A 337 21.86 -8.65 2.93
C LEU A 337 22.31 -7.19 2.98
N GLY A 338 21.36 -6.25 2.92
CA GLY A 338 21.61 -4.81 2.98
C GLY A 338 22.14 -4.22 1.67
N ALA A 339 22.31 -2.90 1.66
CA ALA A 339 22.82 -2.17 0.50
C ALA A 339 24.25 -2.57 0.14
N ASP A 340 25.07 -2.93 1.13
CA ASP A 340 26.47 -3.36 0.92
C ASP A 340 26.58 -4.59 0.01
N PHE A 341 25.56 -5.46 0.03
CA PHE A 341 25.51 -6.61 -0.86
C PHE A 341 25.39 -6.19 -2.33
N LEU A 342 24.68 -5.08 -2.61
CA LEU A 342 24.50 -4.56 -3.96
C LEU A 342 25.78 -3.91 -4.52
N ASP A 343 26.73 -3.50 -3.68
CA ASP A 343 28.00 -2.90 -4.11
C ASP A 343 28.84 -3.87 -4.98
N ALA A 344 28.57 -5.17 -4.90
CA ALA A 344 29.20 -6.17 -5.76
C ALA A 344 28.62 -6.22 -7.20
N TYR A 345 27.46 -5.61 -7.44
CA TYR A 345 26.71 -5.68 -8.69
C TYR A 345 26.53 -4.33 -9.37
N GLU A 346 26.54 -3.25 -8.61
CA GLU A 346 26.29 -1.91 -9.10
C GLU A 346 27.09 -0.87 -8.28
N GLU A 347 27.47 0.23 -8.90
CA GLU A 347 28.19 1.30 -8.18
C GLU A 347 27.35 1.85 -7.02
N PRO A 348 27.92 2.02 -5.80
CA PRO A 348 27.21 2.49 -4.62
C PRO A 348 26.44 3.80 -4.84
N ALA A 349 26.96 4.70 -5.67
CA ALA A 349 26.31 5.98 -5.99
C ALA A 349 24.94 5.82 -6.68
N ILE A 350 24.67 4.66 -7.29
CA ILE A 350 23.42 4.41 -8.04
C ILE A 350 22.33 3.94 -7.08
N HIS A 351 22.60 2.92 -6.25
CA HIS A 351 21.57 2.33 -5.38
C HIS A 351 21.47 2.95 -3.99
N ARG A 352 22.46 3.77 -3.57
CA ARG A 352 22.44 4.49 -2.28
C ARG A 352 21.96 5.94 -2.39
N GLN A 353 21.37 6.34 -3.50
CA GLN A 353 20.86 7.71 -3.67
C GLN A 353 19.83 8.12 -2.59
N ASN A 354 19.13 7.16 -2.03
CA ASN A 354 18.11 7.41 -0.99
C ASN A 354 18.70 7.49 0.43
N GLU A 355 19.96 7.12 0.65
CA GLU A 355 20.62 7.24 1.96
C GLU A 355 21.12 8.69 2.23
N GLN A 356 21.16 9.53 1.20
CA GLN A 356 21.67 10.91 1.27
C GLN A 356 20.56 11.97 1.45
N ILE A 357 19.30 11.57 1.69
CA ILE A 357 18.18 12.51 1.80
C ILE A 357 17.71 12.63 3.28
#